data_957d295037eee107303d4df548255a9c
#
_entry.id   957d295037eee107303d4df548255a9c
#
_cell.length_a   1.000
_cell.length_b   1.000
_cell.length_c   1.000
_cell.angle_alpha   90.00
_cell.angle_beta   90.00
_cell.angle_gamma   90.00
#
_symmetry.space_group_name_H-M   'P 1'
#
loop_
_entity.id
_entity.type
_entity.pdbx_description
1 polymer ?
#
loop_
_entity_poly.entity_id
_entity_poly.type
_entity_poly.pdbx_seq_one_letter_code
_entity_poly.pdbx_strand_id
1 'polypeptide(L)'
;MDAIRPAFALDSTVEFTLSTGEDGVLRLAGSYLLEAKSLLVLGIPFDQSDVQPEGFNRSDGGFYFKYLPGTGKTERFEYELRWPRGGDVKCFLKRWYTDSEICFQIDGKSFSDYVFVQGSCVSRDLFEFDKLSLAGYRARSSFASISSPPIPYAESDLKQNPSDFQRRMVQGDLEKTDSKLATSAPGNIVMIDLIDERLPVYKCDSGIYTLSPEFQQTAIKLGGETVDPYSEQYFELFESGWASFAAQINNKIILVNRVYWATHSEDGTELPDQSTIEKQNQKLERLYATIQKTSPTAHSLDYKPSDFVAATDHKWGRSPFHYAHSFNSLSADKLRDFVAHVSH
;
A
#
# COMPACT_ATOMS: atom_id res chain seq x y z
N MET A 1 15.01 -28.05 12.36
CA MET A 1 14.15 -27.91 11.16
C MET A 1 12.95 -27.09 11.58
N ASP A 2 13.06 -25.81 11.54
CA ASP A 2 11.93 -24.95 11.77
C ASP A 2 11.19 -24.81 10.43
N ALA A 3 10.09 -25.56 10.31
CA ALA A 3 9.19 -25.44 9.18
C ALA A 3 8.59 -24.04 9.20
N ILE A 4 9.04 -23.20 8.28
CA ILE A 4 8.42 -21.91 8.06
C ILE A 4 6.98 -22.17 7.63
N ARG A 5 6.04 -21.61 8.38
CA ARG A 5 4.59 -21.76 8.13
C ARG A 5 4.25 -21.33 6.72
N PRO A 6 3.21 -21.93 6.07
CA PRO A 6 2.77 -21.49 4.76
C PRO A 6 2.49 -19.99 4.78
N ALA A 7 3.23 -19.28 3.97
CA ALA A 7 3.26 -17.84 4.03
C ALA A 7 2.11 -17.20 3.28
N PHE A 8 1.10 -17.74 2.74
CA PHE A 8 -0.03 -17.02 2.14
C PHE A 8 -0.87 -17.82 1.15
N ALA A 9 -2.16 -17.56 1.26
CA ALA A 9 -3.04 -17.53 0.11
C ALA A 9 -3.04 -16.10 -0.48
N LEU A 10 -2.58 -15.92 -1.68
CA LEU A 10 -2.75 -14.68 -2.49
C LEU A 10 -4.25 -14.34 -2.70
N ASP A 11 -5.00 -15.28 -2.64
CA ASP A 11 -6.40 -15.54 -2.46
C ASP A 11 -6.47 -17.06 -2.20
N SER A 12 -7.62 -17.65 -2.09
CA SER A 12 -7.78 -19.10 -1.91
C SER A 12 -7.14 -19.96 -3.01
N THR A 13 -6.35 -19.40 -3.91
CA THR A 13 -5.84 -20.04 -5.13
C THR A 13 -4.32 -20.17 -5.21
N VAL A 14 -3.56 -19.56 -4.28
CA VAL A 14 -2.09 -19.67 -4.27
C VAL A 14 -1.58 -19.91 -2.86
N GLU A 15 -0.95 -21.06 -2.66
CA GLU A 15 -0.23 -21.40 -1.44
C GLU A 15 1.27 -21.46 -1.73
N PHE A 16 2.08 -20.97 -0.81
CA PHE A 16 3.52 -20.89 -0.99
C PHE A 16 4.26 -21.17 0.31
N THR A 17 5.33 -21.94 0.22
CA THR A 17 6.25 -22.20 1.32
C THR A 17 7.67 -21.88 0.92
N LEU A 18 8.42 -21.36 1.85
CA LEU A 18 9.80 -20.97 1.68
C LEU A 18 10.61 -21.53 2.84
N SER A 19 11.72 -22.17 2.58
CA SER A 19 12.61 -22.68 3.60
C SER A 19 14.07 -22.56 3.18
N THR A 20 14.94 -22.25 4.13
CA THR A 20 16.39 -22.34 3.97
C THR A 20 16.92 -23.55 4.69
N GLY A 21 17.74 -24.36 4.02
CA GLY A 21 18.48 -25.43 4.64
C GLY A 21 19.82 -24.93 5.21
N GLU A 22 20.37 -25.66 6.18
CA GLU A 22 21.73 -25.43 6.71
C GLU A 22 22.82 -25.57 5.64
N ASP A 23 22.46 -26.17 4.50
CA ASP A 23 23.31 -26.39 3.33
C ASP A 23 23.42 -25.16 2.41
N GLY A 24 22.83 -24.02 2.77
CA GLY A 24 22.77 -22.82 1.93
C GLY A 24 21.88 -22.97 0.70
N VAL A 25 20.96 -23.95 0.73
CA VAL A 25 19.98 -24.16 -0.33
C VAL A 25 18.65 -23.52 0.08
N LEU A 26 18.14 -22.67 -0.78
CA LEU A 26 16.82 -22.09 -0.69
C LEU A 26 15.83 -23.01 -1.41
N ARG A 27 14.80 -23.45 -0.69
CA ARG A 27 13.70 -24.26 -1.25
C ARG A 27 12.43 -23.46 -1.32
N LEU A 28 11.90 -23.35 -2.52
CA LEU A 28 10.66 -22.66 -2.85
C LEU A 28 9.65 -23.71 -3.30
N ALA A 29 8.57 -23.88 -2.57
CA ALA A 29 7.52 -24.82 -2.94
C ALA A 29 6.14 -24.20 -2.76
N GLY A 30 5.19 -24.62 -3.58
CA GLY A 30 3.83 -24.11 -3.46
C GLY A 30 2.85 -24.77 -4.43
N SER A 31 1.61 -24.34 -4.33
CA SER A 31 0.54 -24.70 -5.27
C SER A 31 -0.23 -23.46 -5.67
N TYR A 32 -0.75 -23.45 -6.89
CA TYR A 32 -1.57 -22.38 -7.41
C TYR A 32 -2.67 -22.89 -8.32
N LEU A 33 -3.81 -22.20 -8.31
CA LEU A 33 -4.91 -22.42 -9.23
C LEU A 33 -5.14 -21.11 -10.01
N LEU A 34 -4.77 -21.09 -11.26
CA LEU A 34 -4.98 -19.96 -12.16
C LEU A 34 -5.79 -20.40 -13.36
N GLU A 35 -6.66 -19.52 -13.86
CA GLU A 35 -7.38 -19.73 -15.09
C GLU A 35 -6.40 -19.95 -16.26
N ALA A 36 -6.83 -20.77 -17.24
CA ALA A 36 -6.06 -20.99 -18.43
C ALA A 36 -5.73 -19.63 -19.11
N LYS A 37 -4.49 -19.47 -19.57
CA LYS A 37 -3.89 -18.25 -20.12
C LYS A 37 -3.54 -17.16 -19.11
N SER A 38 -3.80 -17.31 -17.82
CA SER A 38 -3.23 -16.47 -16.78
C SER A 38 -1.78 -16.86 -16.49
N LEU A 39 -1.01 -15.95 -15.93
CA LEU A 39 0.40 -16.14 -15.68
C LEU A 39 0.78 -15.62 -14.29
N LEU A 40 1.50 -16.43 -13.54
CA LEU A 40 2.15 -16.03 -12.30
C LEU A 40 3.65 -15.88 -12.56
N VAL A 41 4.29 -14.88 -11.99
CA VAL A 41 5.73 -14.66 -12.08
C VAL A 41 6.34 -14.87 -10.71
N LEU A 42 7.24 -15.84 -10.60
CA LEU A 42 8.11 -15.99 -9.44
C LEU A 42 9.41 -15.23 -9.72
N GLY A 43 9.74 -14.27 -8.88
CA GLY A 43 10.93 -13.43 -9.02
C GLY A 43 11.84 -13.51 -7.79
N ILE A 44 13.16 -13.43 -8.03
CA ILE A 44 14.21 -13.46 -7.00
C ILE A 44 15.20 -12.36 -7.35
N PRO A 45 15.30 -11.27 -6.56
CA PRO A 45 16.32 -10.25 -6.76
C PRO A 45 17.73 -10.85 -6.72
N PHE A 46 18.61 -10.36 -7.55
CA PHE A 46 20.00 -10.79 -7.58
C PHE A 46 20.98 -9.62 -7.44
N ASP A 47 22.15 -9.92 -6.91
CA ASP A 47 23.34 -9.09 -7.01
C ASP A 47 24.13 -9.52 -8.26
N GLN A 48 24.94 -8.61 -8.85
CA GLN A 48 25.72 -8.86 -10.07
C GLN A 48 26.68 -10.06 -9.98
N SER A 49 26.97 -10.53 -8.77
CA SER A 49 27.83 -11.69 -8.52
C SER A 49 27.09 -13.03 -8.40
N ASP A 50 25.76 -13.04 -8.47
CA ASP A 50 24.98 -14.25 -8.30
C ASP A 50 24.96 -15.10 -9.57
N VAL A 51 25.01 -16.43 -9.38
CA VAL A 51 24.86 -17.39 -10.46
C VAL A 51 23.38 -17.54 -10.77
N GLN A 52 23.02 -17.38 -12.04
CA GLN A 52 21.64 -17.55 -12.49
C GLN A 52 21.14 -18.95 -12.14
N PRO A 53 20.00 -19.05 -11.41
CA PRO A 53 19.42 -20.35 -11.09
C PRO A 53 18.94 -21.09 -12.35
N GLU A 54 19.10 -22.41 -12.35
CA GLU A 54 18.68 -23.22 -13.48
C GLU A 54 17.18 -23.08 -13.75
N GLY A 55 16.82 -22.84 -15.00
CA GLY A 55 15.43 -22.67 -15.43
C GLY A 55 14.79 -21.33 -15.10
N PHE A 56 15.55 -20.36 -14.58
CA PHE A 56 15.12 -18.98 -14.41
C PHE A 56 15.65 -18.09 -15.53
N ASN A 57 14.88 -17.09 -15.91
CA ASN A 57 15.30 -16.02 -16.82
C ASN A 57 15.90 -14.86 -16.03
N ARG A 58 16.74 -14.05 -16.68
CA ARG A 58 17.28 -12.83 -16.10
C ARG A 58 16.48 -11.62 -16.58
N SER A 59 16.12 -10.73 -15.67
CA SER A 59 15.48 -9.45 -15.96
C SER A 59 16.49 -8.32 -15.93
N ASP A 60 16.34 -7.30 -16.79
CA ASP A 60 17.09 -6.05 -16.72
C ASP A 60 16.78 -5.24 -15.45
N GLY A 61 15.66 -5.55 -14.79
CA GLY A 61 15.25 -4.95 -13.51
C GLY A 61 15.93 -5.50 -12.26
N GLY A 62 16.97 -6.32 -12.39
CA GLY A 62 17.77 -6.81 -11.25
C GLY A 62 17.20 -8.02 -10.52
N PHE A 63 16.45 -8.87 -11.22
CA PHE A 63 15.94 -10.12 -10.64
C PHE A 63 15.96 -11.28 -11.64
N TYR A 64 16.08 -12.51 -11.10
CA TYR A 64 15.77 -13.73 -11.84
C TYR A 64 14.30 -14.03 -11.73
N PHE A 65 13.70 -14.56 -12.80
CA PHE A 65 12.28 -14.85 -12.79
C PHE A 65 11.92 -16.12 -13.54
N LYS A 66 10.79 -16.70 -13.13
CA LYS A 66 10.18 -17.85 -13.79
C LYS A 66 8.70 -17.64 -13.96
N TYR A 67 8.19 -17.97 -15.13
CA TYR A 67 6.75 -17.96 -15.41
C TYR A 67 6.12 -19.27 -14.94
N LEU A 68 5.00 -19.15 -14.25
CA LEU A 68 4.15 -20.25 -13.81
C LEU A 68 2.79 -20.09 -14.51
N PRO A 69 2.53 -20.84 -15.62
CA PRO A 69 1.33 -20.66 -16.42
C PRO A 69 0.10 -21.27 -15.74
N GLY A 70 -1.04 -20.58 -15.85
CA GLY A 70 -2.34 -21.10 -15.44
C GLY A 70 -2.86 -22.15 -16.42
N THR A 71 -3.34 -23.26 -15.91
CA THR A 71 -3.91 -24.37 -16.68
C THR A 71 -5.40 -24.58 -16.43
N GLY A 72 -6.00 -23.84 -15.51
CA GLY A 72 -7.36 -24.07 -15.00
C GLY A 72 -7.45 -25.21 -13.97
N LYS A 73 -6.30 -25.73 -13.54
CA LYS A 73 -6.18 -26.78 -12.50
C LYS A 73 -5.18 -26.33 -11.45
N THR A 74 -5.20 -26.97 -10.29
CA THR A 74 -4.19 -26.78 -9.27
C THR A 74 -2.86 -27.34 -9.75
N GLU A 75 -1.87 -26.47 -9.90
CA GLU A 75 -0.49 -26.80 -10.22
C GLU A 75 0.38 -26.71 -8.98
N ARG A 76 1.49 -27.43 -8.96
CA ARG A 76 2.50 -27.36 -7.90
C ARG A 76 3.83 -26.98 -8.50
N PHE A 77 4.64 -26.31 -7.72
CA PHE A 77 6.02 -26.02 -8.07
C PHE A 77 6.93 -26.27 -6.88
N GLU A 78 8.15 -26.67 -7.18
CA GLU A 78 9.24 -26.82 -6.22
C GLU A 78 10.53 -26.48 -6.92
N TYR A 79 11.32 -25.57 -6.31
CA TYR A 79 12.62 -25.16 -6.81
C TYR A 79 13.64 -25.17 -5.67
N GLU A 80 14.83 -25.69 -5.98
CA GLU A 80 16.01 -25.57 -5.13
C GLU A 80 16.99 -24.60 -5.77
N LEU A 81 17.39 -23.59 -5.00
CA LEU A 81 18.30 -22.56 -5.46
C LEU A 81 19.51 -22.54 -4.55
N ARG A 82 20.71 -22.56 -5.09
CA ARG A 82 21.92 -22.34 -4.31
C ARG A 82 22.00 -20.89 -3.92
N TRP A 83 22.03 -20.62 -2.62
CA TRP A 83 22.13 -19.29 -2.06
C TRP A 83 23.39 -19.18 -1.19
N PRO A 84 24.57 -18.93 -1.79
CA PRO A 84 25.87 -19.10 -1.11
C PRO A 84 26.17 -18.09 -0.04
N ARG A 85 25.36 -17.05 0.15
CA ARG A 85 25.73 -15.91 0.99
C ARG A 85 25.13 -15.87 2.37
N GLY A 86 24.19 -16.72 2.72
CA GLY A 86 23.45 -16.52 3.95
C GLY A 86 23.06 -15.03 4.06
N GLY A 87 21.87 -14.67 3.85
CA GLY A 87 21.43 -13.28 3.90
C GLY A 87 20.00 -13.18 3.36
N ASP A 88 19.47 -11.98 3.45
CA ASP A 88 18.09 -11.70 3.09
C ASP A 88 17.81 -12.05 1.63
N VAL A 89 17.00 -13.08 1.40
CA VAL A 89 16.47 -13.39 0.08
C VAL A 89 15.08 -12.80 -0.03
N LYS A 90 14.89 -11.85 -0.93
CA LYS A 90 13.58 -11.36 -1.31
C LYS A 90 13.07 -12.17 -2.50
N CYS A 91 12.02 -12.94 -2.31
CA CYS A 91 11.30 -13.55 -3.40
C CYS A 91 9.95 -12.86 -3.54
N PHE A 92 9.45 -12.76 -4.75
CA PHE A 92 8.11 -12.26 -4.99
C PHE A 92 7.33 -13.16 -5.94
N LEU A 93 6.02 -13.23 -5.74
CA LEU A 93 5.07 -13.79 -6.68
C LEU A 93 4.18 -12.67 -7.19
N LYS A 94 4.05 -12.56 -8.49
CA LYS A 94 3.26 -11.54 -9.15
C LYS A 94 2.36 -12.15 -10.20
N ARG A 95 1.07 -11.82 -10.19
CA ARG A 95 0.21 -12.11 -11.33
C ARG A 95 0.58 -11.18 -12.48
N TRP A 96 0.80 -11.73 -13.65
CA TRP A 96 1.04 -10.92 -14.84
C TRP A 96 -0.16 -10.04 -15.14
N TYR A 97 0.07 -8.75 -15.34
CA TYR A 97 -0.95 -7.70 -15.52
C TYR A 97 -1.78 -7.34 -14.29
N THR A 98 -1.45 -7.79 -13.11
CA THR A 98 -2.06 -7.33 -11.86
C THR A 98 -1.01 -6.77 -10.92
N ASP A 99 -1.42 -5.88 -10.03
CA ASP A 99 -0.52 -5.20 -9.08
C ASP A 99 -0.34 -5.94 -7.76
N SER A 100 -0.90 -7.12 -7.66
CA SER A 100 -0.69 -7.97 -6.51
C SER A 100 0.69 -8.61 -6.61
N GLU A 101 1.71 -7.84 -6.22
CA GLU A 101 3.05 -8.35 -5.95
C GLU A 101 3.11 -8.77 -4.49
N ILE A 102 3.47 -10.03 -4.26
CA ILE A 102 3.74 -10.54 -2.93
C ILE A 102 5.23 -10.77 -2.83
N CYS A 103 5.85 -10.01 -1.93
CA CYS A 103 7.25 -10.17 -1.61
C CYS A 103 7.41 -11.08 -0.41
N PHE A 104 8.33 -12.04 -0.50
CA PHE A 104 8.76 -12.89 0.58
C PHE A 104 10.19 -12.53 0.94
N GLN A 105 10.47 -12.47 2.23
CA GLN A 105 11.83 -12.26 2.71
C GLN A 105 12.21 -13.42 3.61
N ILE A 106 13.44 -13.95 3.43
CA ILE A 106 13.98 -15.05 4.21
C ILE A 106 15.20 -14.55 4.95
N ASP A 107 15.06 -14.30 6.23
CA ASP A 107 16.20 -14.01 7.10
C ASP A 107 15.84 -14.09 8.59
N GLY A 108 14.80 -14.85 8.92
CA GLY A 108 14.28 -14.91 10.28
C GLY A 108 13.44 -13.70 10.68
N LYS A 109 13.15 -12.76 9.77
CA LYS A 109 12.17 -11.72 10.03
C LYS A 109 10.77 -12.27 9.91
N SER A 110 9.97 -11.91 10.89
CA SER A 110 8.60 -12.34 10.98
C SER A 110 7.76 -11.69 9.87
N PHE A 111 6.66 -12.32 9.56
CA PHE A 111 5.57 -11.82 8.74
C PHE A 111 5.09 -10.39 9.08
N SER A 112 5.35 -9.92 10.28
CA SER A 112 5.04 -8.58 10.80
C SER A 112 5.81 -7.44 10.11
N ASP A 113 6.92 -7.74 9.43
CA ASP A 113 7.74 -6.72 8.76
C ASP A 113 7.10 -6.17 7.48
N TYR A 114 5.99 -6.76 7.03
CA TYR A 114 5.23 -6.32 5.88
C TYR A 114 4.08 -5.41 6.29
N VAL A 115 4.05 -4.22 5.73
CA VAL A 115 3.02 -3.21 6.01
C VAL A 115 2.31 -2.82 4.72
N PHE A 116 0.99 -2.94 4.69
CA PHE A 116 0.18 -2.37 3.64
C PHE A 116 -0.13 -0.91 3.95
N VAL A 117 -0.03 -0.02 2.97
CA VAL A 117 -0.35 1.41 3.15
C VAL A 117 -1.62 1.76 2.40
N GLN A 118 -2.61 2.27 3.14
CA GLN A 118 -3.81 2.93 2.64
C GLN A 118 -3.72 4.41 3.00
N GLY A 119 -3.35 5.26 2.04
CA GLY A 119 -3.13 6.68 2.31
C GLY A 119 -2.32 7.35 1.22
N SER A 120 -1.49 8.31 1.59
CA SER A 120 -0.70 9.12 0.66
C SER A 120 0.75 8.66 0.51
N CYS A 121 1.51 9.41 -0.30
CA CYS A 121 2.96 9.24 -0.39
C CYS A 121 3.67 9.46 0.96
N VAL A 122 3.08 10.19 1.89
CA VAL A 122 3.65 10.46 3.22
C VAL A 122 3.97 9.16 3.96
N SER A 123 3.01 8.24 4.02
CA SER A 123 3.23 6.94 4.66
C SER A 123 4.01 5.97 3.77
N ARG A 124 3.84 6.03 2.46
CA ARG A 124 4.59 5.16 1.54
C ARG A 124 6.09 5.46 1.53
N ASP A 125 6.49 6.73 1.55
CA ASP A 125 7.89 7.14 1.43
C ASP A 125 8.73 6.77 2.67
N LEU A 126 8.10 6.40 3.79
CA LEU A 126 8.80 5.90 4.98
C LEU A 126 9.61 4.63 4.69
N PHE A 127 9.17 3.82 3.74
CA PHE A 127 9.85 2.59 3.33
C PHE A 127 11.13 2.85 2.51
N GLU A 128 11.40 4.08 2.10
CA GLU A 128 12.68 4.51 1.55
C GLU A 128 13.76 4.68 2.66
N PHE A 129 13.34 4.85 3.92
CA PHE A 129 14.21 5.09 5.08
C PHE A 129 14.46 3.85 5.94
N ASP A 130 13.75 2.77 5.72
CA ASP A 130 13.83 1.57 6.55
C ASP A 130 13.90 0.28 5.73
N LYS A 131 14.28 -0.81 6.46
CA LYS A 131 14.30 -2.18 5.95
C LYS A 131 12.94 -2.87 5.97
N LEU A 132 11.89 -2.20 6.44
CA LEU A 132 10.53 -2.72 6.40
C LEU A 132 10.07 -2.92 4.95
N SER A 133 9.21 -3.88 4.73
CA SER A 133 8.72 -4.20 3.40
C SER A 133 7.32 -3.64 3.17
N LEU A 134 7.17 -2.86 2.11
CA LEU A 134 5.87 -2.39 1.66
C LEU A 134 5.10 -3.57 1.03
N ALA A 135 4.06 -4.02 1.70
CA ALA A 135 3.20 -5.12 1.25
C ALA A 135 2.29 -4.75 0.08
N GLY A 136 1.97 -3.49 -0.01
CA GLY A 136 1.13 -2.90 -1.05
C GLY A 136 0.79 -1.47 -0.71
N TYR A 137 0.30 -0.74 -1.70
CA TYR A 137 0.02 0.68 -1.57
C TYR A 137 -1.24 1.08 -2.33
N ARG A 138 -2.14 1.75 -1.61
CA ARG A 138 -3.30 2.42 -2.18
C ARG A 138 -3.33 3.89 -1.77
N ALA A 139 -3.53 4.75 -2.76
CA ALA A 139 -3.66 6.17 -2.61
C ALA A 139 -4.82 6.70 -3.46
N ARG A 140 -5.16 7.95 -3.28
CA ARG A 140 -6.14 8.67 -4.10
C ARG A 140 -7.58 8.18 -3.96
N SER A 141 -7.86 7.39 -2.93
CA SER A 141 -9.21 6.96 -2.56
C SER A 141 -9.58 7.57 -1.22
N SER A 142 -10.60 8.42 -1.18
CA SER A 142 -11.16 8.92 0.06
C SER A 142 -11.98 7.83 0.74
N PHE A 143 -11.88 7.71 2.05
CA PHE A 143 -12.78 6.82 2.81
C PHE A 143 -14.25 7.16 2.61
N ALA A 144 -14.58 8.43 2.35
CA ALA A 144 -15.94 8.84 2.01
C ALA A 144 -16.49 8.18 0.72
N SER A 145 -15.63 7.63 -0.14
CA SER A 145 -16.03 6.91 -1.37
C SER A 145 -16.16 5.40 -1.17
N ILE A 146 -15.47 4.83 -0.18
CA ILE A 146 -15.28 3.36 -0.06
C ILE A 146 -16.59 2.59 0.16
N SER A 147 -17.54 3.14 0.91
CA SER A 147 -18.82 2.46 1.18
C SER A 147 -19.82 2.51 0.02
N SER A 148 -19.50 3.26 -1.05
CA SER A 148 -20.39 3.34 -2.19
C SER A 148 -20.27 2.10 -3.10
N PRO A 149 -21.29 1.81 -3.92
CA PRO A 149 -21.19 0.77 -4.93
C PRO A 149 -20.04 1.05 -5.93
N PRO A 150 -19.48 0.01 -6.56
CA PRO A 150 -18.57 0.18 -7.68
C PRO A 150 -19.21 0.99 -8.82
N ILE A 151 -18.43 1.86 -9.41
CA ILE A 151 -18.89 2.75 -10.48
C ILE A 151 -18.41 2.19 -11.84
N PRO A 152 -19.33 1.93 -12.79
CA PRO A 152 -18.97 1.43 -14.11
C PRO A 152 -18.23 2.51 -14.92
N TYR A 153 -17.22 2.09 -15.65
CA TYR A 153 -16.44 2.94 -16.57
C TYR A 153 -15.99 2.12 -17.79
N ALA A 154 -15.59 2.80 -18.87
CA ALA A 154 -14.98 2.14 -20.00
C ALA A 154 -13.46 2.05 -19.81
N GLU A 155 -12.90 0.85 -19.95
CA GLU A 155 -11.45 0.62 -19.79
C GLU A 155 -10.63 1.44 -20.81
N SER A 156 -11.15 1.67 -22.00
CA SER A 156 -10.52 2.55 -22.99
C SER A 156 -10.33 3.98 -22.49
N ASP A 157 -11.26 4.48 -21.66
CA ASP A 157 -11.21 5.83 -21.12
C ASP A 157 -10.20 5.90 -19.96
N LEU A 158 -10.11 4.87 -19.14
CA LEU A 158 -9.09 4.75 -18.11
C LEU A 158 -7.68 4.73 -18.74
N LYS A 159 -7.50 4.01 -19.86
CA LYS A 159 -6.23 3.89 -20.58
C LYS A 159 -5.71 5.20 -21.18
N GLN A 160 -6.49 6.27 -21.23
CA GLN A 160 -6.01 7.59 -21.66
C GLN A 160 -4.99 8.18 -20.65
N ASN A 161 -5.05 7.80 -19.40
CA ASN A 161 -3.96 8.13 -18.46
C ASN A 161 -2.73 7.26 -18.78
N PRO A 162 -1.56 7.84 -19.10
CA PRO A 162 -0.39 7.09 -19.56
C PRO A 162 0.29 6.28 -18.45
N SER A 163 0.05 6.63 -17.19
CA SER A 163 0.72 6.00 -16.04
C SER A 163 -0.06 4.78 -15.54
N ASP A 164 0.57 3.60 -15.57
CA ASP A 164 -0.01 2.37 -15.01
C ASP A 164 -0.33 2.53 -13.53
N PHE A 165 0.57 3.14 -12.76
CA PHE A 165 0.33 3.39 -11.34
C PHE A 165 -0.93 4.24 -11.13
N GLN A 166 -1.04 5.37 -11.84
CA GLN A 166 -2.18 6.27 -11.70
C GLN A 166 -3.50 5.61 -12.11
N ARG A 167 -3.50 4.84 -13.21
CA ARG A 167 -4.69 4.08 -13.62
C ARG A 167 -5.17 3.13 -12.54
N ARG A 168 -4.24 2.43 -11.86
CA ARG A 168 -4.58 1.53 -10.76
C ARG A 168 -5.20 2.25 -9.57
N MET A 169 -4.73 3.45 -9.25
CA MET A 169 -5.34 4.25 -8.17
C MET A 169 -6.77 4.63 -8.52
N VAL A 170 -7.01 5.14 -9.73
CA VAL A 170 -8.34 5.48 -10.23
C VAL A 170 -9.25 4.25 -10.28
N GLN A 171 -8.77 3.14 -10.82
CA GLN A 171 -9.49 1.88 -10.88
C GLN A 171 -9.90 1.39 -9.49
N GLY A 172 -8.97 1.42 -8.55
CA GLY A 172 -9.24 0.99 -7.17
C GLY A 172 -10.34 1.80 -6.49
N ASP A 173 -10.33 3.12 -6.66
CA ASP A 173 -11.39 3.98 -6.12
C ASP A 173 -12.75 3.72 -6.81
N LEU A 174 -12.78 3.55 -8.15
CA LEU A 174 -14.03 3.27 -8.87
C LEU A 174 -14.57 1.86 -8.58
N GLU A 175 -13.74 0.85 -8.51
CA GLU A 175 -14.12 -0.55 -8.25
C GLU A 175 -14.26 -0.89 -6.77
N LYS A 176 -13.90 0.03 -5.85
CA LYS A 176 -13.93 -0.17 -4.38
C LYS A 176 -13.13 -1.38 -3.91
N THR A 177 -11.93 -1.54 -4.45
CA THR A 177 -11.08 -2.71 -4.20
C THR A 177 -10.07 -2.53 -3.07
N ASP A 178 -10.03 -1.37 -2.42
CA ASP A 178 -9.02 -1.00 -1.43
C ASP A 178 -8.99 -1.96 -0.23
N SER A 179 -10.13 -2.23 0.39
CA SER A 179 -10.21 -3.16 1.53
C SER A 179 -9.88 -4.60 1.14
N LYS A 180 -10.28 -5.04 -0.07
CA LYS A 180 -9.91 -6.37 -0.58
C LYS A 180 -8.40 -6.51 -0.73
N LEU A 181 -7.74 -5.49 -1.27
CA LEU A 181 -6.29 -5.48 -1.40
C LEU A 181 -5.59 -5.44 -0.04
N ALA A 182 -6.04 -4.58 0.88
CA ALA A 182 -5.49 -4.52 2.23
C ALA A 182 -5.63 -5.86 2.97
N THR A 183 -6.77 -6.54 2.83
CA THR A 183 -7.02 -7.86 3.44
C THR A 183 -6.11 -8.93 2.86
N SER A 184 -5.92 -8.94 1.53
CA SER A 184 -5.12 -9.95 0.84
C SER A 184 -3.61 -9.65 0.85
N ALA A 185 -3.20 -8.46 1.23
CA ALA A 185 -1.79 -8.08 1.32
C ALA A 185 -1.05 -8.90 2.40
N PRO A 186 0.22 -9.24 2.17
CA PRO A 186 1.03 -9.89 3.18
C PRO A 186 1.21 -8.99 4.42
N GLY A 187 1.53 -9.63 5.54
CA GLY A 187 1.69 -8.94 6.82
C GLY A 187 0.38 -8.71 7.57
N ASN A 188 0.52 -8.30 8.81
CA ASN A 188 -0.61 -8.11 9.72
C ASN A 188 -0.97 -6.64 9.91
N ILE A 189 -0.19 -5.72 9.35
CA ILE A 189 -0.33 -4.29 9.60
C ILE A 189 -0.87 -3.58 8.36
N VAL A 190 -1.92 -2.80 8.57
CA VAL A 190 -2.43 -1.81 7.60
C VAL A 190 -2.19 -0.44 8.19
N MET A 191 -1.27 0.30 7.58
CA MET A 191 -0.94 1.68 7.95
C MET A 191 -1.84 2.65 7.18
N ILE A 192 -2.43 3.58 7.89
CA ILE A 192 -3.39 4.55 7.36
C ILE A 192 -2.85 5.97 7.55
N ASP A 193 -2.90 6.82 6.53
CA ASP A 193 -2.86 8.27 6.70
C ASP A 193 -4.03 8.93 5.96
N LEU A 194 -4.41 10.13 6.39
CA LEU A 194 -5.58 10.83 5.89
C LEU A 194 -5.23 12.06 5.02
N ILE A 195 -3.99 12.17 4.55
CA ILE A 195 -3.59 13.32 3.70
C ILE A 195 -4.39 13.36 2.39
N ASP A 196 -4.75 12.22 1.83
CA ASP A 196 -5.55 12.16 0.59
C ASP A 196 -7.03 12.51 0.80
N GLU A 197 -7.51 12.66 2.06
CA GLU A 197 -8.83 13.23 2.33
C GLU A 197 -8.95 14.72 1.95
N ARG A 198 -7.85 15.36 1.53
CA ARG A 198 -7.86 16.69 0.90
C ARG A 198 -8.49 16.71 -0.50
N LEU A 199 -8.59 15.55 -1.15
CA LEU A 199 -9.11 15.43 -2.51
C LEU A 199 -10.63 15.61 -2.53
N PRO A 200 -11.19 16.28 -3.55
CA PRO A 200 -12.64 16.41 -3.69
C PRO A 200 -13.32 15.06 -3.88
N VAL A 201 -14.49 14.92 -3.27
CA VAL A 201 -15.36 13.77 -3.42
C VAL A 201 -16.61 14.18 -4.21
N TYR A 202 -16.98 13.37 -5.18
CA TYR A 202 -18.14 13.59 -6.04
C TYR A 202 -19.17 12.49 -5.84
N LYS A 203 -20.44 12.89 -5.77
CA LYS A 203 -21.58 12.00 -5.74
C LYS A 203 -22.27 12.02 -7.09
N CYS A 204 -22.33 10.89 -7.76
CA CYS A 204 -23.07 10.68 -9.02
C CYS A 204 -24.19 9.63 -8.83
N ASP A 205 -24.98 9.39 -9.88
CA ASP A 205 -26.09 8.42 -9.82
C ASP A 205 -25.62 6.99 -9.50
N SER A 206 -24.42 6.63 -9.92
CA SER A 206 -23.85 5.28 -9.75
C SER A 206 -23.14 5.10 -8.40
N GLY A 207 -22.80 6.17 -7.67
CA GLY A 207 -22.05 6.09 -6.43
C GLY A 207 -21.24 7.33 -6.12
N ILE A 208 -20.20 7.15 -5.31
CA ILE A 208 -19.30 8.22 -4.86
C ILE A 208 -17.88 7.89 -5.31
N TYR A 209 -17.15 8.87 -5.81
CA TYR A 209 -15.77 8.71 -6.25
C TYR A 209 -14.88 9.88 -5.83
N THR A 210 -13.59 9.63 -5.78
CA THR A 210 -12.57 10.65 -5.49
C THR A 210 -12.11 11.31 -6.78
N LEU A 211 -12.31 12.64 -6.90
CA LEU A 211 -11.80 13.40 -8.03
C LEU A 211 -10.31 13.71 -7.83
N SER A 212 -9.48 12.70 -8.03
CA SER A 212 -8.03 12.87 -7.96
C SER A 212 -7.46 13.51 -9.22
N PRO A 213 -6.26 14.12 -9.17
CA PRO A 213 -5.54 14.57 -10.36
C PRO A 213 -5.33 13.44 -11.38
N GLU A 214 -5.15 12.22 -10.89
CA GLU A 214 -4.99 11.01 -11.70
C GLU A 214 -6.29 10.66 -12.46
N PHE A 215 -7.44 10.79 -11.79
CA PHE A 215 -8.74 10.64 -12.43
C PHE A 215 -8.96 11.66 -13.55
N GLN A 216 -8.55 12.92 -13.30
CA GLN A 216 -8.69 14.00 -14.31
C GLN A 216 -7.84 13.77 -15.57
N GLN A 217 -6.82 12.93 -15.51
CA GLN A 217 -6.01 12.54 -16.67
C GLN A 217 -6.62 11.39 -17.49
N THR A 218 -7.74 10.82 -17.06
CA THR A 218 -8.50 9.84 -17.83
C THR A 218 -9.51 10.52 -18.76
N ALA A 219 -10.09 9.76 -19.69
CA ALA A 219 -11.23 10.24 -20.48
C ALA A 219 -12.58 9.90 -19.82
N ILE A 220 -12.59 9.31 -18.63
CA ILE A 220 -13.79 8.92 -17.89
C ILE A 220 -14.61 10.17 -17.58
N LYS A 221 -15.87 10.17 -17.98
CA LYS A 221 -16.82 11.27 -17.74
C LYS A 221 -17.94 10.79 -16.84
N LEU A 222 -17.76 11.04 -15.54
CA LEU A 222 -18.80 10.83 -14.55
C LEU A 222 -19.37 12.20 -14.17
N GLY A 223 -20.67 12.34 -14.31
CA GLY A 223 -21.40 13.50 -13.76
C GLY A 223 -21.39 13.45 -12.22
N GLY A 224 -21.97 14.46 -11.61
CA GLY A 224 -22.17 14.47 -10.17
C GLY A 224 -21.99 15.84 -9.54
N GLU A 225 -22.24 15.88 -8.25
CA GLU A 225 -22.10 17.06 -7.41
C GLU A 225 -20.91 16.88 -6.45
N THR A 226 -20.16 17.95 -6.24
CA THR A 226 -19.09 17.96 -5.24
C THR A 226 -19.70 17.89 -3.86
N VAL A 227 -19.24 16.95 -3.04
CA VAL A 227 -19.53 16.94 -1.62
C VAL A 227 -18.58 17.94 -0.94
N ASP A 228 -19.13 18.95 -0.26
CA ASP A 228 -18.31 19.89 0.50
C ASP A 228 -17.45 19.14 1.53
N PRO A 229 -16.11 19.22 1.46
CA PRO A 229 -15.20 18.46 2.30
C PRO A 229 -15.25 18.84 3.79
N TYR A 230 -15.96 19.92 4.13
CA TYR A 230 -16.15 20.40 5.50
C TYR A 230 -17.59 20.25 6.00
N SER A 231 -18.49 19.66 5.19
CA SER A 231 -19.89 19.46 5.53
C SER A 231 -20.08 18.24 6.45
N GLU A 232 -21.17 18.23 7.22
CA GLU A 232 -21.57 17.03 7.99
C GLU A 232 -21.79 15.83 7.08
N GLN A 233 -22.35 16.03 5.89
CA GLN A 233 -22.50 14.97 4.88
C GLN A 233 -21.16 14.28 4.56
N TYR A 234 -20.10 15.05 4.39
CA TYR A 234 -18.77 14.46 4.14
C TYR A 234 -18.30 13.61 5.32
N PHE A 235 -18.46 14.10 6.54
CA PHE A 235 -18.04 13.37 7.74
C PHE A 235 -18.87 12.10 7.98
N GLU A 236 -20.16 12.12 7.68
CA GLU A 236 -21.01 10.92 7.71
C GLU A 236 -20.58 9.88 6.67
N LEU A 237 -20.26 10.31 5.45
CA LEU A 237 -19.74 9.45 4.40
C LEU A 237 -18.37 8.86 4.79
N PHE A 238 -17.50 9.67 5.37
CA PHE A 238 -16.21 9.19 5.87
C PHE A 238 -16.38 8.15 6.98
N GLU A 239 -17.22 8.42 7.98
CA GLU A 239 -17.49 7.49 9.10
C GLU A 239 -18.03 6.16 8.58
N SER A 240 -18.99 6.19 7.64
CA SER A 240 -19.55 5.00 6.99
C SER A 240 -18.47 4.22 6.19
N GLY A 241 -17.68 4.92 5.39
CA GLY A 241 -16.63 4.31 4.58
C GLY A 241 -15.50 3.73 5.42
N TRP A 242 -15.09 4.45 6.47
CA TRP A 242 -14.13 3.94 7.44
C TRP A 242 -14.63 2.68 8.14
N ALA A 243 -15.87 2.69 8.64
CA ALA A 243 -16.48 1.53 9.31
C ALA A 243 -16.53 0.31 8.38
N SER A 244 -16.91 0.52 7.11
CA SER A 244 -16.92 -0.53 6.09
C SER A 244 -15.53 -1.08 5.84
N PHE A 245 -14.51 -0.22 5.69
CA PHE A 245 -13.12 -0.61 5.48
C PHE A 245 -12.57 -1.39 6.69
N ALA A 246 -12.70 -0.84 7.89
CA ALA A 246 -12.22 -1.46 9.12
C ALA A 246 -12.85 -2.84 9.38
N ALA A 247 -14.15 -3.01 9.09
CA ALA A 247 -14.82 -4.30 9.20
C ALA A 247 -14.27 -5.35 8.24
N GLN A 248 -13.85 -4.96 7.06
CA GLN A 248 -13.29 -5.89 6.06
C GLN A 248 -11.83 -6.29 6.35
N ILE A 249 -11.08 -5.44 7.05
CA ILE A 249 -9.69 -5.71 7.46
C ILE A 249 -9.57 -6.14 8.93
N ASN A 250 -10.61 -6.71 9.51
CA ASN A 250 -10.70 -7.05 10.93
C ASN A 250 -9.66 -8.08 11.42
N ASN A 251 -8.98 -8.76 10.50
CA ASN A 251 -7.88 -9.67 10.77
C ASN A 251 -6.49 -8.97 10.75
N LYS A 252 -6.45 -7.65 10.54
CA LYS A 252 -5.23 -6.85 10.49
C LYS A 252 -5.12 -5.92 11.69
N ILE A 253 -3.92 -5.52 12.01
CA ILE A 253 -3.63 -4.46 12.96
C ILE A 253 -3.72 -3.14 12.22
N ILE A 254 -4.60 -2.26 12.66
CA ILE A 254 -4.73 -0.92 12.10
C ILE A 254 -3.73 0.00 12.80
N LEU A 255 -2.87 0.64 12.03
CA LEU A 255 -1.92 1.64 12.49
C LEU A 255 -2.19 2.96 11.80
N VAL A 256 -2.63 3.96 12.54
CA VAL A 256 -2.91 5.31 12.02
C VAL A 256 -1.68 6.18 12.12
N ASN A 257 -1.14 6.61 11.00
CA ASN A 257 -0.09 7.62 10.94
C ASN A 257 -0.73 9.00 11.02
N ARG A 258 -0.79 9.58 12.24
CA ARG A 258 -1.50 10.86 12.50
C ARG A 258 -0.66 12.05 12.06
N VAL A 259 -0.69 12.32 10.78
CA VAL A 259 0.07 13.41 10.15
C VAL A 259 -0.81 14.63 9.89
N TYR A 260 -0.22 15.82 10.04
CA TYR A 260 -0.87 17.11 9.84
C TYR A 260 -0.07 17.97 8.87
N TRP A 261 -0.71 18.89 8.21
CA TRP A 261 -0.06 19.83 7.31
C TRP A 261 0.90 20.74 8.10
N ALA A 262 2.13 20.84 7.61
CA ALA A 262 3.14 21.73 8.15
C ALA A 262 2.75 23.20 7.92
N THR A 263 3.08 24.05 8.87
CA THR A 263 2.88 25.51 8.76
C THR A 263 4.14 26.24 8.26
N HIS A 264 5.30 25.61 8.45
CA HIS A 264 6.61 26.17 8.09
C HIS A 264 7.45 25.11 7.35
N SER A 265 8.40 25.57 6.58
CA SER A 265 9.46 24.74 6.00
C SER A 265 10.71 24.72 6.89
N GLU A 266 11.63 23.82 6.57
CA GLU A 266 12.86 23.60 7.34
C GLU A 266 13.79 24.80 7.42
N ASP A 267 13.67 25.75 6.51
CA ASP A 267 14.36 27.04 6.54
C ASP A 267 13.69 28.09 7.46
N GLY A 268 12.62 27.69 8.15
CA GLY A 268 11.83 28.57 9.02
C GLY A 268 10.84 29.48 8.28
N THR A 269 10.76 29.39 6.96
CA THR A 269 9.81 30.17 6.17
C THR A 269 8.39 29.65 6.37
N GLU A 270 7.48 30.55 6.66
CA GLU A 270 6.05 30.25 6.74
C GLU A 270 5.51 29.82 5.37
N LEU A 271 4.74 28.74 5.34
CA LEU A 271 4.12 28.28 4.10
C LEU A 271 2.95 29.21 3.70
N PRO A 272 2.69 29.37 2.39
CA PRO A 272 1.56 30.18 1.94
C PRO A 272 0.24 29.53 2.38
N ASP A 273 -0.81 30.37 2.43
CA ASP A 273 -2.19 29.96 2.66
C ASP A 273 -2.44 29.26 4.03
N GLN A 274 -1.95 29.89 5.10
CA GLN A 274 -2.08 29.40 6.47
C GLN A 274 -3.53 29.09 6.87
N SER A 275 -4.49 29.86 6.34
CA SER A 275 -5.91 29.61 6.62
C SER A 275 -6.40 28.29 6.05
N THR A 276 -5.92 27.88 4.90
CA THR A 276 -6.21 26.56 4.30
C THR A 276 -5.50 25.45 5.09
N ILE A 277 -4.25 25.64 5.50
CA ILE A 277 -3.51 24.70 6.34
C ILE A 277 -4.28 24.46 7.65
N GLU A 278 -4.71 25.50 8.32
CA GLU A 278 -5.48 25.42 9.57
C GLU A 278 -6.79 24.65 9.37
N LYS A 279 -7.56 24.98 8.34
CA LYS A 279 -8.82 24.27 8.03
C LYS A 279 -8.59 22.78 7.74
N GLN A 280 -7.53 22.44 6.99
CA GLN A 280 -7.19 21.04 6.72
C GLN A 280 -6.78 20.30 8.00
N ASN A 281 -6.01 20.94 8.86
CA ASN A 281 -5.61 20.34 10.13
C ASN A 281 -6.80 20.14 11.07
N GLN A 282 -7.74 21.07 11.13
CA GLN A 282 -9.00 20.91 11.88
C GLN A 282 -9.84 19.76 11.31
N LYS A 283 -9.93 19.64 9.98
CA LYS A 283 -10.58 18.50 9.33
C LYS A 283 -9.90 17.18 9.70
N LEU A 284 -8.58 17.10 9.56
CA LEU A 284 -7.81 15.89 9.90
C LEU A 284 -8.03 15.48 11.36
N GLU A 285 -8.01 16.43 12.29
CA GLU A 285 -8.26 16.16 13.70
C GLU A 285 -9.64 15.53 13.92
N ARG A 286 -10.67 16.07 13.27
CA ARG A 286 -12.03 15.50 13.34
C ARG A 286 -12.10 14.08 12.77
N LEU A 287 -11.42 13.83 11.64
CA LEU A 287 -11.36 12.51 11.00
C LEU A 287 -10.63 11.50 11.90
N TYR A 288 -9.50 11.87 12.49
CA TYR A 288 -8.76 11.02 13.43
C TYR A 288 -9.60 10.72 14.70
N ALA A 289 -10.33 11.71 15.21
CA ALA A 289 -11.25 11.50 16.31
C ALA A 289 -12.36 10.49 15.96
N THR A 290 -12.87 10.54 14.73
CA THR A 290 -13.85 9.57 14.22
C THR A 290 -13.26 8.16 14.19
N ILE A 291 -12.04 7.99 13.68
CA ILE A 291 -11.34 6.69 13.68
C ILE A 291 -11.18 6.18 15.11
N GLN A 292 -10.69 6.99 16.02
CA GLN A 292 -10.48 6.58 17.42
C GLN A 292 -11.78 6.16 18.11
N LYS A 293 -12.88 6.87 17.83
CA LYS A 293 -14.21 6.55 18.37
C LYS A 293 -14.74 5.22 17.83
N THR A 294 -14.62 4.98 16.52
CA THR A 294 -15.23 3.84 15.82
C THR A 294 -14.31 2.60 15.77
N SER A 295 -13.03 2.78 15.95
CA SER A 295 -12.01 1.72 15.97
C SER A 295 -11.06 1.90 17.17
N PRO A 296 -11.54 1.70 18.42
CA PRO A 296 -10.76 1.99 19.63
C PRO A 296 -9.52 1.10 19.80
N THR A 297 -9.43 0.00 19.06
CA THR A 297 -8.27 -0.91 19.02
C THR A 297 -7.23 -0.51 17.98
N ALA A 298 -7.48 0.53 17.18
CA ALA A 298 -6.49 1.04 16.26
C ALA A 298 -5.34 1.71 17.02
N HIS A 299 -4.12 1.40 16.59
CA HIS A 299 -2.92 2.04 17.11
C HIS A 299 -2.63 3.34 16.37
N SER A 300 -1.82 4.22 16.95
CA SER A 300 -1.41 5.46 16.30
C SER A 300 0.09 5.72 16.40
N LEU A 301 0.67 6.32 15.36
CA LEU A 301 1.93 7.03 15.43
C LEU A 301 1.60 8.52 15.62
N ASP A 302 1.98 9.03 16.77
CA ASP A 302 1.72 10.42 17.15
C ASP A 302 3.02 11.24 17.14
N TYR A 303 2.89 12.51 16.76
CA TYR A 303 3.99 13.45 16.60
C TYR A 303 3.68 14.77 17.34
N LYS A 304 4.73 15.52 17.65
CA LYS A 304 4.55 16.87 18.16
C LYS A 304 4.26 17.82 17.01
N PRO A 305 3.49 18.90 17.22
CA PRO A 305 3.27 19.90 16.17
C PRO A 305 4.55 20.46 15.55
N SER A 306 5.62 20.56 16.34
CA SER A 306 6.95 21.00 15.90
C SER A 306 7.68 20.02 14.98
N ASP A 307 7.23 18.77 14.91
CA ASP A 307 7.85 17.75 14.05
C ASP A 307 7.40 17.93 12.59
N PHE A 308 6.23 18.55 12.36
CA PHE A 308 5.70 18.77 11.01
C PHE A 308 6.37 19.96 10.34
N VAL A 309 7.45 19.67 9.63
CA VAL A 309 8.26 20.65 8.90
C VAL A 309 8.30 20.25 7.43
N ALA A 310 7.93 21.19 6.53
CA ALA A 310 7.95 20.92 5.10
C ALA A 310 9.37 21.04 4.53
N ALA A 311 9.70 20.18 3.57
CA ALA A 311 10.95 20.27 2.83
C ALA A 311 10.99 21.53 1.95
N THR A 312 12.13 22.18 1.88
CA THR A 312 12.38 23.30 0.96
C THR A 312 12.59 22.80 -0.47
N ASP A 313 13.23 21.65 -0.61
CA ASP A 313 13.54 21.02 -1.90
C ASP A 313 13.01 19.56 -1.89
N HIS A 314 11.77 19.41 -2.28
CA HIS A 314 11.15 18.10 -2.38
C HIS A 314 10.96 17.70 -3.84
N LYS A 315 11.17 16.41 -4.17
CA LYS A 315 11.05 15.84 -5.54
C LYS A 315 9.72 16.18 -6.25
N TRP A 316 8.65 16.42 -5.47
CA TRP A 316 7.31 16.79 -5.97
C TRP A 316 6.96 18.27 -5.75
N GLY A 317 7.95 19.11 -5.45
CA GLY A 317 7.76 20.51 -5.12
C GLY A 317 7.35 20.74 -3.66
N ARG A 318 7.40 22.02 -3.25
CA ARG A 318 7.08 22.47 -1.89
C ARG A 318 5.58 22.34 -1.62
N SER A 319 5.22 21.70 -0.52
CA SER A 319 3.83 21.51 -0.10
C SER A 319 3.77 21.28 1.41
N PRO A 320 2.67 21.62 2.09
CA PRO A 320 2.56 21.43 3.53
C PRO A 320 2.56 19.98 3.99
N PHE A 321 2.44 19.02 3.08
CA PHE A 321 2.52 17.56 3.35
C PHE A 321 3.71 16.89 2.63
N HIS A 322 4.65 17.65 2.10
CA HIS A 322 5.96 17.16 1.65
C HIS A 322 7.00 17.48 2.73
N TYR A 323 7.16 16.55 3.66
CA TYR A 323 7.94 16.79 4.86
C TYR A 323 9.45 16.72 4.62
N ALA A 324 10.18 17.42 5.48
CA ALA A 324 11.63 17.36 5.56
C ALA A 324 12.13 15.96 5.90
N HIS A 325 13.37 15.66 5.54
CA HIS A 325 14.02 14.38 5.81
C HIS A 325 13.98 14.00 7.31
N SER A 326 14.13 14.98 8.20
CA SER A 326 14.07 14.76 9.65
C SER A 326 12.74 14.16 10.11
N PHE A 327 11.61 14.62 9.58
CA PHE A 327 10.30 14.06 9.88
C PHE A 327 10.16 12.64 9.32
N ASN A 328 10.56 12.42 8.08
CA ASN A 328 10.46 11.10 7.45
C ASN A 328 11.30 10.06 8.19
N SER A 329 12.51 10.42 8.63
CA SER A 329 13.36 9.56 9.45
C SER A 329 12.71 9.26 10.81
N LEU A 330 12.22 10.27 11.52
CA LEU A 330 11.51 10.10 12.79
C LEU A 330 10.28 9.17 12.65
N SER A 331 9.52 9.36 11.57
CA SER A 331 8.32 8.57 11.31
C SER A 331 8.67 7.10 10.96
N ALA A 332 9.72 6.89 10.19
CA ALA A 332 10.24 5.54 9.89
C ALA A 332 10.74 4.82 11.16
N ASP A 333 11.46 5.53 12.05
CA ASP A 333 11.90 4.98 13.33
C ASP A 333 10.71 4.54 14.19
N LYS A 334 9.68 5.39 14.30
CA LYS A 334 8.45 5.05 15.05
C LYS A 334 7.72 3.85 14.45
N LEU A 335 7.66 3.77 13.12
CA LEU A 335 7.06 2.62 12.45
C LEU A 335 7.83 1.33 12.73
N ARG A 336 9.16 1.38 12.69
CA ARG A 336 10.02 0.24 13.03
C ARG A 336 9.82 -0.23 14.46
N ASP A 337 9.83 0.71 15.42
CA ASP A 337 9.61 0.40 16.84
C ASP A 337 8.24 -0.23 17.07
N PHE A 338 7.21 0.28 16.41
CA PHE A 338 5.87 -0.29 16.45
C PHE A 338 5.84 -1.72 15.90
N VAL A 339 6.39 -1.94 14.71
CA VAL A 339 6.47 -3.28 14.09
C VAL A 339 7.20 -4.25 15.01
N ALA A 340 8.34 -3.87 15.57
CA ALA A 340 9.08 -4.70 16.52
C ALA A 340 8.24 -5.05 17.77
N HIS A 341 7.43 -4.10 18.27
CA HIS A 341 6.61 -4.32 19.45
C HIS A 341 5.45 -5.30 19.21
N VAL A 342 4.79 -5.23 18.03
CA VAL A 342 3.64 -6.11 17.73
C VAL A 342 4.04 -7.46 17.15
N SER A 343 5.33 -7.67 16.88
CA SER A 343 5.90 -8.93 16.35
C SER A 343 6.24 -9.94 17.45
N HIS A 344 6.19 -9.50 18.68
CA HIS A 344 6.47 -10.30 19.89
C HIS A 344 5.20 -10.50 20.71
#